data_df63ea869a8df50d5cdc364e43d6a0cb
#
_entry.id   df63ea869a8df50d5cdc364e43d6a0cb
#
_cell.length_a   1.000
_cell.length_b   1.000
_cell.length_c   1.000
_cell.angle_alpha   90.00
_cell.angle_beta   90.00
_cell.angle_gamma   90.00
#
_symmetry.space_group_name_H-M   'P 1'
#
loop_
_entity.id
_entity.type
_entity.pdbx_description
1 polymer ?
#
loop_
_entity_poly.entity_id
_entity_poly.type
_entity_poly.pdbx_seq_one_letter_code
_entity_poly.pdbx_strand_id
1 'polypeptide(L)'
;QVVWVRNAYALRERQFRQSAFIALQDVADEVARLNHFTLNRYAVTQLSDDYFIVNTDAPIDPAALETFIQGSLQAHNLITDYEYGIYNCETDRMVYGAYVGTSALTKGRLQSIRNLPKFPRYTYYFGIRFPNQAGFVAGQLTGWVWSTVAVLLVVLFFGYTLSVVLKQRRLTEVQRDFINNITHELQTPISTIRVAADVLQTDGITQQPNRLKQYARVLGEESQRLQKQINSILQLA
;
A
#
# COMPACT_ATOMS: atom_id res chain seq x y z
N GLN A 1 -8.92 0.56 -2.73
CA GLN A 1 -7.99 -0.26 -1.93
C GLN A 1 -8.41 -0.33 -0.44
N VAL A 2 -8.79 0.78 0.21
CA VAL A 2 -9.25 0.78 1.62
C VAL A 2 -10.41 -0.19 1.86
N VAL A 3 -11.38 -0.25 0.95
CA VAL A 3 -12.51 -1.18 1.03
C VAL A 3 -12.06 -2.64 0.93
N TRP A 4 -11.09 -2.94 0.08
CA TRP A 4 -10.53 -4.28 -0.07
C TRP A 4 -9.77 -4.74 1.18
N VAL A 5 -8.95 -3.89 1.76
CA VAL A 5 -8.21 -4.19 3.01
C VAL A 5 -9.20 -4.44 4.15
N ARG A 6 -10.24 -3.62 4.28
CA ARG A 6 -11.29 -3.80 5.28
C ARG A 6 -12.05 -5.12 5.10
N ASN A 7 -12.40 -5.47 3.86
CA ASN A 7 -13.06 -6.73 3.56
C ASN A 7 -12.15 -7.95 3.82
N ALA A 8 -10.86 -7.84 3.45
CA ALA A 8 -9.88 -8.88 3.74
C ALA A 8 -9.69 -9.09 5.24
N TYR A 9 -9.64 -8.01 6.03
CA TYR A 9 -9.58 -8.08 7.48
C TYR A 9 -10.82 -8.77 8.06
N ALA A 10 -12.02 -8.35 7.67
CA ALA A 10 -13.27 -8.95 8.15
C ALA A 10 -13.39 -10.43 7.77
N LEU A 11 -12.91 -10.83 6.59
CA LEU A 11 -12.88 -12.23 6.17
C LEU A 11 -11.91 -13.05 7.05
N ARG A 12 -10.71 -12.54 7.31
CA ARG A 12 -9.71 -13.20 8.15
C ARG A 12 -10.17 -13.32 9.60
N GLU A 13 -10.84 -12.31 10.12
CA GLU A 13 -11.43 -12.34 11.44
C GLU A 13 -12.51 -13.44 11.55
N ARG A 14 -13.38 -13.57 10.54
CA ARG A 14 -14.35 -14.66 10.47
C ARG A 14 -13.68 -16.04 10.39
N GLN A 15 -12.63 -16.18 9.58
CA GLN A 15 -11.86 -17.42 9.50
C GLN A 15 -11.22 -17.77 10.84
N PHE A 16 -10.63 -16.80 11.52
CA PHE A 16 -10.08 -17.01 12.86
C PHE A 16 -11.13 -17.55 13.82
N ARG A 17 -12.31 -16.89 13.93
CA ARG A 17 -13.40 -17.30 14.80
C ARG A 17 -13.89 -18.72 14.49
N GLN A 18 -14.03 -19.03 13.21
CA GLN A 18 -14.45 -20.35 12.79
C GLN A 18 -13.41 -21.43 13.14
N SER A 19 -12.13 -21.16 12.89
CA SER A 19 -11.04 -22.08 13.25
C SER A 19 -10.93 -22.26 14.76
N ALA A 20 -11.07 -21.15 15.55
CA ALA A 20 -11.08 -21.21 17.00
C ALA A 20 -12.27 -22.03 17.53
N PHE A 21 -13.47 -21.86 16.94
CA PHE A 21 -14.64 -22.63 17.30
C PHE A 21 -14.42 -24.13 17.05
N ILE A 22 -13.90 -24.51 15.90
CA ILE A 22 -13.62 -25.91 15.55
C ILE A 22 -12.56 -26.49 16.50
N ALA A 23 -11.45 -25.76 16.70
CA ALA A 23 -10.40 -26.18 17.62
C ALA A 23 -10.92 -26.42 19.04
N LEU A 24 -11.79 -25.55 19.52
CA LEU A 24 -12.39 -25.69 20.87
C LEU A 24 -13.41 -26.83 20.94
N GLN A 25 -14.09 -27.13 19.83
CA GLN A 25 -14.95 -28.31 19.74
C GLN A 25 -14.12 -29.58 19.86
N ASP A 26 -12.98 -29.66 19.19
CA ASP A 26 -12.05 -30.82 19.30
C ASP A 26 -11.54 -30.99 20.72
N VAL A 27 -11.23 -29.87 21.44
CA VAL A 27 -10.85 -29.90 22.85
C VAL A 27 -11.99 -30.45 23.72
N ALA A 28 -13.22 -30.00 23.47
CA ALA A 28 -14.39 -30.48 24.19
C ALA A 28 -14.59 -32.00 24.00
N ASP A 29 -14.44 -32.48 22.75
CA ASP A 29 -14.56 -33.91 22.43
C ASP A 29 -13.46 -34.75 23.12
N GLU A 30 -12.23 -34.20 23.21
CA GLU A 30 -11.12 -34.89 23.90
C GLU A 30 -11.35 -34.98 25.40
N VAL A 31 -11.81 -33.88 26.04
CA VAL A 31 -12.17 -33.85 27.45
C VAL A 31 -13.32 -34.83 27.74
N ALA A 32 -14.31 -34.91 26.86
CA ALA A 32 -15.43 -35.83 27.00
C ALA A 32 -14.99 -37.30 26.90
N ARG A 33 -14.07 -37.62 25.97
CA ARG A 33 -13.50 -38.96 25.82
C ARG A 33 -12.77 -39.40 27.08
N LEU A 34 -11.99 -38.51 27.71
CA LEU A 34 -11.28 -38.81 28.92
C LEU A 34 -12.22 -39.10 30.09
N ASN A 35 -13.34 -38.40 30.15
CA ASN A 35 -14.31 -38.55 31.24
C ASN A 35 -15.40 -39.60 30.96
N HIS A 36 -15.29 -40.36 29.84
CA HIS A 36 -16.28 -41.35 29.40
C HIS A 36 -17.71 -40.78 29.24
N PHE A 37 -17.80 -39.54 28.80
CA PHE A 37 -19.02 -38.78 28.70
C PHE A 37 -19.38 -38.52 27.23
N THR A 38 -20.70 -38.49 26.91
CA THR A 38 -21.15 -38.12 25.54
C THR A 38 -21.49 -36.62 25.52
N LEU A 39 -20.75 -35.88 24.77
CA LEU A 39 -20.94 -34.43 24.64
C LEU A 39 -22.25 -34.07 23.95
N ASN A 40 -22.87 -33.03 24.45
CA ASN A 40 -23.98 -32.37 23.77
C ASN A 40 -23.41 -31.60 22.55
N ARG A 41 -24.10 -31.64 21.41
CA ARG A 41 -23.71 -31.08 20.11
C ARG A 41 -23.35 -29.59 20.12
N TYR A 42 -23.60 -28.89 21.21
CA TYR A 42 -23.41 -27.45 21.42
C TYR A 42 -22.49 -27.15 22.61
N ALA A 43 -21.35 -27.85 22.66
CA ALA A 43 -20.42 -27.64 23.78
C ALA A 43 -19.77 -26.25 23.75
N VAL A 44 -19.53 -25.67 22.60
CA VAL A 44 -18.85 -24.37 22.43
C VAL A 44 -19.88 -23.26 22.21
N THR A 45 -19.77 -22.18 23.00
CA THR A 45 -20.59 -20.97 22.87
C THR A 45 -19.66 -19.76 22.76
N GLN A 46 -19.83 -18.96 21.72
CA GLN A 46 -19.09 -17.71 21.56
C GLN A 46 -19.87 -16.58 22.25
N LEU A 47 -19.21 -15.85 23.18
CA LEU A 47 -19.82 -14.71 23.89
C LEU A 47 -19.40 -13.36 23.30
N SER A 48 -18.16 -13.26 22.84
CA SER A 48 -17.64 -12.07 22.14
C SER A 48 -16.72 -12.51 21.00
N ASP A 49 -16.19 -11.56 20.23
CA ASP A 49 -15.31 -11.85 19.11
C ASP A 49 -14.03 -12.59 19.54
N ASP A 50 -13.58 -12.36 20.78
CA ASP A 50 -12.35 -12.89 21.35
C ASP A 50 -12.58 -13.92 22.48
N TYR A 51 -13.85 -14.16 22.93
CA TYR A 51 -14.14 -14.96 24.11
C TYR A 51 -15.13 -16.10 23.82
N PHE A 52 -14.71 -17.31 24.18
CA PHE A 52 -15.47 -18.54 24.00
C PHE A 52 -15.64 -19.24 25.33
N ILE A 53 -16.77 -19.91 25.50
CA ILE A 53 -17.07 -20.80 26.61
C ILE A 53 -17.29 -22.21 26.09
N VAL A 54 -16.64 -23.17 26.74
CA VAL A 54 -16.75 -24.58 26.43
C VAL A 54 -17.34 -25.30 27.60
N ASN A 55 -18.55 -25.83 27.46
CA ASN A 55 -19.22 -26.68 28.43
C ASN A 55 -18.66 -28.10 28.37
N THR A 56 -18.26 -28.64 29.52
CA THR A 56 -17.68 -29.98 29.62
C THR A 56 -18.54 -30.93 30.43
N ASP A 57 -19.53 -30.39 31.16
CA ASP A 57 -20.42 -31.15 32.07
C ASP A 57 -19.70 -32.14 33.05
N ALA A 58 -18.37 -32.00 33.16
CA ALA A 58 -17.52 -32.86 33.98
C ALA A 58 -16.35 -32.06 34.55
N PRO A 59 -15.78 -32.47 35.70
CA PRO A 59 -14.57 -31.88 36.25
C PRO A 59 -13.41 -31.96 35.27
N ILE A 60 -12.64 -30.89 35.17
CA ILE A 60 -11.53 -30.74 34.21
C ILE A 60 -10.20 -30.75 34.97
N ASP A 61 -9.29 -31.61 34.58
CA ASP A 61 -7.88 -31.52 34.99
C ASP A 61 -7.19 -30.38 34.24
N PRO A 62 -6.65 -29.35 34.92
CA PRO A 62 -6.01 -28.20 34.29
C PRO A 62 -4.84 -28.57 33.40
N ALA A 63 -3.99 -29.56 33.75
CA ALA A 63 -2.82 -29.96 33.00
C ALA A 63 -3.20 -30.68 31.70
N ALA A 64 -4.21 -31.55 31.74
CA ALA A 64 -4.75 -32.20 30.56
C ALA A 64 -5.39 -31.18 29.62
N LEU A 65 -6.20 -30.25 30.17
CA LEU A 65 -6.85 -29.22 29.37
C LEU A 65 -5.85 -28.33 28.61
N GLU A 66 -4.77 -27.90 29.27
CA GLU A 66 -3.74 -27.08 28.62
C GLU A 66 -3.10 -27.82 27.45
N THR A 67 -2.80 -29.11 27.63
CA THR A 67 -2.24 -29.96 26.56
C THR A 67 -3.19 -30.08 25.37
N PHE A 68 -4.48 -30.26 25.62
CA PHE A 68 -5.49 -30.37 24.55
C PHE A 68 -5.70 -29.03 23.82
N ILE A 69 -5.77 -27.92 24.56
CA ILE A 69 -5.89 -26.60 23.95
C ILE A 69 -4.67 -26.32 23.03
N GLN A 70 -3.45 -26.55 23.53
CA GLN A 70 -2.23 -26.35 22.74
C GLN A 70 -2.21 -27.22 21.49
N GLY A 71 -2.49 -28.51 21.64
CA GLY A 71 -2.51 -29.47 20.53
C GLY A 71 -3.54 -29.10 19.46
N SER A 72 -4.75 -28.77 19.86
CA SER A 72 -5.82 -28.43 18.94
C SER A 72 -5.62 -27.07 18.26
N LEU A 73 -5.21 -26.04 18.98
CA LEU A 73 -4.88 -24.74 18.38
C LEU A 73 -3.74 -24.86 17.38
N GLN A 74 -2.71 -25.66 17.67
CA GLN A 74 -1.61 -25.91 16.74
C GLN A 74 -2.06 -26.68 15.49
N ALA A 75 -2.92 -27.68 15.64
CA ALA A 75 -3.47 -28.46 14.51
C ALA A 75 -4.28 -27.56 13.55
N HIS A 76 -4.96 -26.54 14.07
CA HIS A 76 -5.71 -25.56 13.28
C HIS A 76 -4.92 -24.32 12.89
N ASN A 77 -3.57 -24.30 13.05
CA ASN A 77 -2.68 -23.18 12.75
C ASN A 77 -3.03 -21.87 13.49
N LEU A 78 -3.60 -21.96 14.66
CA LEU A 78 -3.93 -20.84 15.54
C LEU A 78 -2.79 -20.60 16.56
N ILE A 79 -1.63 -20.15 16.08
CA ILE A 79 -0.48 -19.84 16.92
C ILE A 79 -0.63 -18.40 17.45
N THR A 80 -1.41 -18.25 18.52
CA THR A 80 -1.70 -16.95 19.14
C THR A 80 -1.70 -17.08 20.66
N ASP A 81 -1.51 -15.96 21.35
CA ASP A 81 -1.62 -15.93 22.80
C ASP A 81 -3.07 -16.14 23.21
N TYR A 82 -3.28 -16.89 24.27
CA TYR A 82 -4.61 -17.10 24.85
C TYR A 82 -4.57 -17.15 26.37
N GLU A 83 -5.69 -16.81 26.96
CA GLU A 83 -5.93 -16.97 28.39
C GLU A 83 -7.14 -17.88 28.58
N TYR A 84 -7.07 -18.76 29.57
CA TYR A 84 -8.19 -19.64 29.89
C TYR A 84 -8.44 -19.73 31.37
N GLY A 85 -9.69 -20.02 31.74
CA GLY A 85 -10.09 -20.21 33.13
C GLY A 85 -11.12 -21.33 33.27
N ILE A 86 -10.93 -22.18 34.28
CA ILE A 86 -11.82 -23.29 34.61
C ILE A 86 -12.75 -22.83 35.73
N TYR A 87 -14.04 -23.02 35.53
CA TYR A 87 -15.09 -22.63 36.50
C TYR A 87 -15.81 -23.86 37.05
N ASN A 88 -16.05 -23.83 38.36
CA ASN A 88 -16.95 -24.74 39.03
C ASN A 88 -18.11 -23.91 39.60
N CYS A 89 -19.32 -24.11 39.08
CA CYS A 89 -20.51 -23.37 39.52
C CYS A 89 -21.07 -23.87 40.82
N GLU A 90 -20.73 -25.06 41.31
CA GLU A 90 -21.12 -25.50 42.65
C GLU A 90 -20.49 -24.63 43.74
N THR A 91 -19.25 -24.20 43.53
CA THR A 91 -18.51 -23.32 44.43
C THR A 91 -18.56 -21.85 44.03
N ASP A 92 -19.18 -21.51 42.91
CA ASP A 92 -19.23 -20.17 42.29
C ASP A 92 -17.85 -19.50 42.17
N ARG A 93 -16.81 -20.29 41.94
CA ARG A 93 -15.41 -19.81 41.86
C ARG A 93 -14.68 -20.32 40.63
N MET A 94 -13.78 -19.47 40.12
CA MET A 94 -12.76 -19.90 39.21
C MET A 94 -11.77 -20.80 39.96
N VAL A 95 -11.66 -22.04 39.53
CA VAL A 95 -10.78 -23.05 40.18
C VAL A 95 -9.35 -22.84 39.69
N TYR A 96 -9.18 -22.49 38.44
CA TYR A 96 -7.88 -22.32 37.81
C TYR A 96 -7.98 -21.29 36.69
N GLY A 97 -6.89 -20.53 36.44
CA GLY A 97 -6.77 -19.62 35.33
C GLY A 97 -5.32 -19.39 34.94
N ALA A 98 -5.02 -19.43 33.66
CA ALA A 98 -3.69 -19.24 33.14
C ALA A 98 -3.68 -18.45 31.83
N TYR A 99 -2.59 -17.71 31.60
CA TYR A 99 -2.25 -17.06 30.33
C TYR A 99 -1.11 -17.82 29.69
N VAL A 100 -1.28 -18.19 28.40
CA VAL A 100 -0.29 -18.92 27.62
C VAL A 100 0.14 -18.04 26.46
N GLY A 101 1.39 -17.58 26.50
CA GLY A 101 2.00 -16.79 25.43
C GLY A 101 2.77 -17.67 24.44
N THR A 102 2.62 -17.39 23.17
CA THR A 102 3.32 -18.06 22.07
C THR A 102 4.59 -17.34 21.65
N SER A 103 4.74 -16.06 22.02
CA SER A 103 5.95 -15.26 21.77
C SER A 103 7.11 -15.72 22.65
N ALA A 104 8.35 -15.67 22.14
CA ALA A 104 9.55 -16.00 22.90
C ALA A 104 9.71 -15.16 24.19
N LEU A 105 9.13 -13.95 24.24
CA LEU A 105 9.13 -13.06 25.40
C LEU A 105 8.08 -13.41 26.45
N THR A 106 7.01 -14.13 26.06
CA THR A 106 5.87 -14.48 26.92
C THR A 106 5.77 -15.97 27.19
N LYS A 107 6.60 -16.78 26.50
CA LYS A 107 6.61 -18.23 26.63
C LYS A 107 6.95 -18.64 28.09
N GLY A 108 5.98 -19.23 28.75
CA GLY A 108 6.13 -19.70 30.16
C GLY A 108 5.75 -18.70 31.24
N ARG A 109 5.19 -17.55 30.91
CA ARG A 109 4.62 -16.63 31.90
C ARG A 109 3.20 -17.06 32.22
N LEU A 110 3.07 -18.05 33.10
CA LEU A 110 1.80 -18.41 33.74
C LEU A 110 1.38 -17.24 34.65
N GLN A 111 0.60 -16.32 34.13
CA GLN A 111 0.04 -15.26 34.93
C GLN A 111 -1.32 -15.72 35.39
N SER A 112 -1.52 -15.87 36.72
CA SER A 112 -2.80 -16.22 37.28
C SER A 112 -3.84 -15.15 36.92
N ILE A 113 -4.85 -15.53 36.14
CA ILE A 113 -5.91 -14.64 35.68
C ILE A 113 -7.10 -14.84 36.63
N ARG A 114 -7.62 -13.74 37.19
CA ARG A 114 -8.73 -13.79 38.14
C ARG A 114 -10.06 -13.27 37.62
N ASN A 115 -10.13 -12.73 36.41
CA ASN A 115 -11.27 -11.90 35.98
C ASN A 115 -11.82 -12.25 34.56
N LEU A 116 -11.92 -13.53 34.19
CA LEU A 116 -12.71 -13.88 33.04
C LEU A 116 -14.22 -13.80 33.35
N PRO A 117 -15.08 -13.37 32.39
CA PRO A 117 -16.52 -13.31 32.59
C PRO A 117 -17.13 -14.66 32.97
N LYS A 118 -18.00 -14.67 33.94
CA LYS A 118 -18.73 -15.88 34.41
C LYS A 118 -19.94 -16.13 33.52
N PHE A 119 -20.28 -17.42 33.35
CA PHE A 119 -21.47 -17.86 32.64
C PHE A 119 -22.28 -18.83 33.47
N PRO A 120 -23.41 -18.40 34.11
CA PRO A 120 -24.10 -19.16 35.13
C PRO A 120 -24.94 -20.34 34.62
N ARG A 121 -24.89 -20.64 33.33
CA ARG A 121 -25.74 -21.65 32.68
C ARG A 121 -25.20 -23.09 32.79
N TYR A 122 -23.88 -23.26 33.02
CA TYR A 122 -23.23 -24.57 33.02
C TYR A 122 -22.58 -24.87 34.38
N THR A 123 -22.60 -26.15 34.79
CA THR A 123 -22.02 -26.59 36.06
C THR A 123 -20.49 -26.66 36.01
N TYR A 124 -19.93 -27.22 34.93
CA TYR A 124 -18.50 -27.30 34.69
C TYR A 124 -18.21 -26.78 33.29
N TYR A 125 -17.39 -25.75 33.19
CA TYR A 125 -17.01 -25.16 31.93
C TYR A 125 -15.64 -24.50 32.03
N PHE A 126 -15.00 -24.29 30.89
CA PHE A 126 -13.85 -23.39 30.80
C PHE A 126 -14.15 -22.25 29.82
N GLY A 127 -13.65 -21.08 30.17
CA GLY A 127 -13.64 -19.93 29.27
C GLY A 127 -12.27 -19.75 28.65
N ILE A 128 -12.19 -19.43 27.36
CA ILE A 128 -10.96 -19.10 26.68
C ILE A 128 -11.09 -17.77 25.95
N ARG A 129 -10.07 -16.94 26.04
CA ARG A 129 -10.01 -15.61 25.42
C ARG A 129 -8.71 -15.46 24.65
N PHE A 130 -8.81 -14.80 23.50
CA PHE A 130 -7.70 -14.52 22.60
C PHE A 130 -7.38 -13.01 22.60
N PRO A 131 -6.62 -12.48 23.56
CA PRO A 131 -6.43 -11.04 23.73
C PRO A 131 -5.70 -10.37 22.56
N ASN A 132 -4.92 -11.13 21.79
CA ASN A 132 -4.12 -10.62 20.69
C ASN A 132 -4.65 -11.04 19.29
N GLN A 133 -5.96 -11.34 19.19
CA GLN A 133 -6.60 -11.72 17.91
C GLN A 133 -6.37 -10.69 16.81
N ALA A 134 -6.54 -9.40 17.09
CA ALA A 134 -6.35 -8.33 16.12
C ALA A 134 -4.92 -8.28 15.58
N GLY A 135 -3.92 -8.47 16.45
CA GLY A 135 -2.50 -8.53 16.05
C GLY A 135 -2.18 -9.74 15.17
N PHE A 136 -2.74 -10.90 15.49
CA PHE A 136 -2.60 -12.11 14.69
C PHE A 136 -3.18 -11.94 13.28
N VAL A 137 -4.40 -11.39 13.17
CA VAL A 137 -5.07 -11.12 11.90
C VAL A 137 -4.32 -10.07 11.09
N ALA A 138 -3.85 -8.98 11.72
CA ALA A 138 -3.09 -7.92 11.07
C ALA A 138 -1.73 -8.42 10.55
N GLY A 139 -1.03 -9.29 11.30
CA GLY A 139 0.24 -9.89 10.88
C GLY A 139 0.15 -10.65 9.55
N GLN A 140 -0.97 -11.30 9.28
CA GLN A 140 -1.21 -12.00 8.02
C GLN A 140 -1.45 -11.07 6.82
N LEU A 141 -1.74 -9.78 7.05
CA LEU A 141 -1.97 -8.79 6.00
C LEU A 141 -0.71 -8.02 5.58
N THR A 142 0.43 -8.26 6.22
CA THR A 142 1.69 -7.53 5.97
C THR A 142 2.13 -7.59 4.51
N GLY A 143 1.94 -8.73 3.82
CA GLY A 143 2.24 -8.88 2.39
C GLY A 143 1.44 -7.92 1.49
N TRP A 144 0.19 -7.63 1.84
CA TRP A 144 -0.67 -6.71 1.11
C TRP A 144 -0.21 -5.25 1.24
N VAL A 145 0.32 -4.88 2.40
CA VAL A 145 0.88 -3.52 2.63
C VAL A 145 2.08 -3.30 1.72
N TRP A 146 3.02 -4.24 1.67
CA TRP A 146 4.19 -4.15 0.79
C TRP A 146 3.81 -4.10 -0.69
N SER A 147 2.83 -4.88 -1.11
CA SER A 147 2.28 -4.83 -2.47
C SER A 147 1.70 -3.46 -2.81
N THR A 148 0.96 -2.85 -1.88
CA THR A 148 0.39 -1.51 -2.07
C THR A 148 1.46 -0.44 -2.21
N VAL A 149 2.52 -0.51 -1.39
CA VAL A 149 3.67 0.41 -1.46
C VAL A 149 4.38 0.27 -2.81
N ALA A 150 4.61 -0.98 -3.27
CA ALA A 150 5.24 -1.24 -4.56
C ALA A 150 4.45 -0.63 -5.73
N VAL A 151 3.13 -0.82 -5.76
CA VAL A 151 2.25 -0.23 -6.79
C VAL A 151 2.30 1.29 -6.74
N LEU A 152 2.28 1.90 -5.55
CA LEU A 152 2.38 3.35 -5.40
C LEU A 152 3.69 3.90 -5.98
N LEU A 153 4.82 3.25 -5.69
CA LEU A 153 6.12 3.64 -6.24
C LEU A 153 6.16 3.57 -7.77
N VAL A 154 5.57 2.52 -8.35
CA VAL A 154 5.45 2.39 -9.81
C VAL A 154 4.63 3.53 -10.40
N VAL A 155 3.48 3.86 -9.81
CA VAL A 155 2.63 4.97 -10.29
C VAL A 155 3.36 6.32 -10.21
N LEU A 156 4.07 6.58 -9.11
CA LEU A 156 4.87 7.80 -8.95
C LEU A 156 6.01 7.87 -9.98
N PHE A 157 6.69 6.76 -10.23
CA PHE A 157 7.74 6.69 -11.24
C PHE A 157 7.22 7.00 -12.64
N PHE A 158 6.09 6.41 -13.04
CA PHE A 158 5.47 6.70 -14.34
C PHE A 158 4.99 8.15 -14.43
N GLY A 159 4.41 8.70 -13.38
CA GLY A 159 3.99 10.10 -13.31
C GLY A 159 5.16 11.06 -13.48
N TYR A 160 6.28 10.78 -12.81
CA TYR A 160 7.51 11.56 -12.95
C TYR A 160 8.05 11.48 -14.38
N THR A 161 8.18 10.27 -14.94
CA THR A 161 8.68 10.05 -16.31
C THR A 161 7.83 10.78 -17.35
N LEU A 162 6.49 10.71 -17.22
CA LEU A 162 5.58 11.42 -18.11
C LEU A 162 5.78 12.94 -18.02
N SER A 163 5.95 13.48 -16.83
CA SER A 163 6.21 14.91 -16.62
C SER A 163 7.51 15.37 -17.28
N VAL A 164 8.56 14.55 -17.18
CA VAL A 164 9.86 14.83 -17.85
C VAL A 164 9.70 14.81 -19.37
N VAL A 165 9.03 13.80 -19.93
CA VAL A 165 8.80 13.68 -21.38
C VAL A 165 7.99 14.86 -21.92
N LEU A 166 6.94 15.28 -21.21
CA LEU A 166 6.12 16.43 -21.59
C LEU A 166 6.95 17.74 -21.59
N LYS A 167 7.81 17.94 -20.58
CA LYS A 167 8.72 19.08 -20.54
C LYS A 167 9.71 19.07 -21.72
N GLN A 168 10.28 17.92 -22.04
CA GLN A 168 11.21 17.80 -23.16
C GLN A 168 10.53 18.11 -24.50
N ARG A 169 9.33 17.59 -24.74
CA ARG A 169 8.56 17.91 -25.95
C ARG A 169 8.30 19.40 -26.09
N ARG A 170 7.88 20.06 -25.02
CA ARG A 170 7.63 21.50 -25.04
C ARG A 170 8.90 22.32 -25.36
N LEU A 171 10.06 21.92 -24.82
CA LEU A 171 11.34 22.53 -25.13
C LEU A 171 11.69 22.36 -26.61
N THR A 172 11.50 21.17 -27.16
CA THR A 172 11.77 20.88 -28.58
C THR A 172 10.85 21.71 -29.52
N GLU A 173 9.58 21.86 -29.17
CA GLU A 173 8.65 22.71 -29.94
C GLU A 173 9.10 24.17 -29.92
N VAL A 174 9.44 24.72 -28.77
CA VAL A 174 9.93 26.11 -28.64
C VAL A 174 11.21 26.31 -29.45
N GLN A 175 12.16 25.35 -29.40
CA GLN A 175 13.39 25.42 -30.22
C GLN A 175 13.09 25.38 -31.72
N ARG A 176 12.17 24.55 -32.18
CA ARG A 176 11.76 24.45 -33.56
C ARG A 176 11.12 25.74 -34.08
N ASP A 177 10.19 26.29 -33.28
CA ASP A 177 9.53 27.54 -33.64
C ASP A 177 10.49 28.70 -33.63
N PHE A 178 11.46 28.76 -32.72
CA PHE A 178 12.53 29.73 -32.71
C PHE A 178 13.39 29.65 -33.98
N ILE A 179 13.83 28.46 -34.38
CA ILE A 179 14.63 28.27 -35.60
C ILE A 179 13.83 28.66 -36.86
N ASN A 180 12.55 28.28 -36.91
CA ASN A 180 11.69 28.63 -38.06
C ASN A 180 11.52 30.14 -38.18
N ASN A 181 11.23 30.82 -37.06
CA ASN A 181 11.06 32.28 -37.02
C ASN A 181 12.34 33.02 -37.45
N ILE A 182 13.51 32.60 -36.92
CA ILE A 182 14.80 33.17 -37.31
C ILE A 182 15.05 32.97 -38.82
N THR A 183 14.78 31.75 -39.29
CA THR A 183 14.98 31.45 -40.72
C THR A 183 14.13 32.38 -41.59
N HIS A 184 12.86 32.58 -41.25
CA HIS A 184 12.00 33.50 -42.00
C HIS A 184 12.44 34.96 -41.90
N GLU A 185 12.84 35.42 -40.70
CA GLU A 185 13.32 36.79 -40.51
C GLU A 185 14.62 37.09 -41.20
N LEU A 186 15.51 36.10 -41.35
CA LEU A 186 16.78 36.23 -42.13
C LEU A 186 16.58 36.11 -43.63
N GLN A 187 15.60 35.33 -44.10
CA GLN A 187 15.32 35.15 -45.51
C GLN A 187 14.92 36.44 -46.22
N THR A 188 14.16 37.30 -45.55
CA THR A 188 13.66 38.57 -46.12
C THR A 188 14.83 39.52 -46.46
N PRO A 189 15.70 39.95 -45.51
CA PRO A 189 16.83 40.82 -45.83
C PRO A 189 17.81 40.20 -46.82
N ILE A 190 18.06 38.87 -46.76
CA ILE A 190 18.91 38.17 -47.73
C ILE A 190 18.32 38.27 -49.12
N SER A 191 17.02 38.08 -49.30
CA SER A 191 16.34 38.21 -50.60
C SER A 191 16.43 39.64 -51.14
N THR A 192 16.28 40.66 -50.30
CA THR A 192 16.40 42.06 -50.67
C THR A 192 17.85 42.39 -51.09
N ILE A 193 18.85 41.88 -50.34
CA ILE A 193 20.27 42.03 -50.73
C ILE A 193 20.55 41.41 -52.10
N ARG A 194 20.03 40.19 -52.35
CA ARG A 194 20.20 39.50 -53.61
C ARG A 194 19.59 40.28 -54.76
N VAL A 195 18.33 40.76 -54.64
CA VAL A 195 17.69 41.55 -55.66
C VAL A 195 18.45 42.86 -55.92
N ALA A 196 18.92 43.55 -54.86
CA ALA A 196 19.72 44.76 -55.03
C ALA A 196 21.05 44.47 -55.72
N ALA A 197 21.72 43.34 -55.39
CA ALA A 197 22.96 42.92 -56.07
C ALA A 197 22.74 42.57 -57.53
N ASP A 198 21.65 41.87 -57.87
CA ASP A 198 21.32 41.51 -59.26
C ASP A 198 21.08 42.79 -60.12
N VAL A 199 20.40 43.81 -59.57
CA VAL A 199 20.25 45.08 -60.24
C VAL A 199 21.59 45.80 -60.47
N LEU A 200 22.48 45.78 -59.51
CA LEU A 200 23.76 46.40 -59.58
C LEU A 200 24.71 45.71 -60.67
N GLN A 201 24.42 44.46 -60.99
CA GLN A 201 25.13 43.70 -62.00
C GLN A 201 24.56 43.90 -63.42
N THR A 202 23.42 44.62 -63.54
CA THR A 202 22.79 44.86 -64.86
C THR A 202 23.63 45.83 -65.67
N ASP A 203 23.82 45.50 -66.97
CA ASP A 203 24.55 46.38 -67.93
C ASP A 203 23.91 47.75 -68.01
N GLY A 204 24.73 48.83 -67.95
CA GLY A 204 24.27 50.20 -68.06
C GLY A 204 23.86 50.86 -66.73
N ILE A 205 23.93 50.17 -65.57
CA ILE A 205 23.61 50.74 -64.26
C ILE A 205 24.49 51.92 -63.87
N THR A 206 25.76 51.92 -64.36
CA THR A 206 26.74 53.01 -64.21
C THR A 206 26.29 54.32 -64.89
N GLN A 207 25.45 54.24 -65.91
CA GLN A 207 24.84 55.40 -66.56
C GLN A 207 23.67 55.97 -65.84
N GLN A 208 23.21 55.29 -64.69
CA GLN A 208 22.11 55.72 -63.88
C GLN A 208 22.56 55.96 -62.42
N PRO A 209 23.25 57.06 -62.15
CA PRO A 209 23.93 57.28 -60.84
C PRO A 209 22.99 57.32 -59.66
N ASN A 210 21.76 57.76 -59.86
CA ASN A 210 20.73 57.80 -58.83
C ASN A 210 20.28 56.38 -58.39
N ARG A 211 20.09 55.49 -59.37
CA ARG A 211 19.72 54.09 -59.13
C ARG A 211 20.90 53.32 -58.48
N LEU A 212 22.11 53.55 -58.98
CA LEU A 212 23.29 52.96 -58.38
C LEU A 212 23.42 53.31 -56.90
N LYS A 213 23.32 54.58 -56.55
CA LYS A 213 23.35 55.03 -55.15
C LYS A 213 22.22 54.47 -54.30
N GLN A 214 21.02 54.35 -54.88
CA GLN A 214 19.83 53.83 -54.16
C GLN A 214 20.05 52.34 -53.81
N TYR A 215 20.42 51.50 -54.77
CA TYR A 215 20.61 50.08 -54.50
C TYR A 215 21.84 49.79 -53.63
N ALA A 216 22.95 50.56 -53.76
CA ALA A 216 24.07 50.48 -52.83
C ALA A 216 23.69 50.85 -51.40
N ARG A 217 22.79 51.82 -51.22
CA ARG A 217 22.28 52.18 -49.89
C ARG A 217 21.39 51.07 -49.30
N VAL A 218 20.50 50.48 -50.09
CA VAL A 218 19.65 49.36 -49.68
C VAL A 218 20.52 48.18 -49.24
N LEU A 219 21.58 47.85 -49.99
CA LEU A 219 22.57 46.80 -49.62
C LEU A 219 23.22 47.10 -48.25
N GLY A 220 23.66 48.33 -48.02
CA GLY A 220 24.27 48.76 -46.75
C GLY A 220 23.29 48.66 -45.59
N GLU A 221 22.08 49.16 -45.77
CA GLU A 221 21.03 49.17 -44.71
C GLU A 221 20.61 47.74 -44.34
N GLU A 222 20.34 46.86 -45.29
CA GLU A 222 19.93 45.48 -45.04
C GLU A 222 21.08 44.64 -44.44
N SER A 223 22.34 44.89 -44.88
CA SER A 223 23.51 44.24 -44.25
C SER A 223 23.68 44.62 -42.79
N GLN A 224 23.54 45.92 -42.46
CA GLN A 224 23.55 46.35 -41.06
C GLN A 224 22.41 45.78 -40.22
N ARG A 225 21.21 45.70 -40.79
CA ARG A 225 20.06 45.10 -40.18
C ARG A 225 20.31 43.63 -39.84
N LEU A 226 20.84 42.87 -40.81
CA LEU A 226 21.18 41.46 -40.67
C LEU A 226 22.22 41.24 -39.58
N GLN A 227 23.24 42.09 -39.50
CA GLN A 227 24.28 42.02 -38.48
C GLN A 227 23.70 42.27 -37.06
N LYS A 228 22.80 43.24 -36.92
CA LYS A 228 22.08 43.50 -35.65
C LYS A 228 21.23 42.30 -35.21
N GLN A 229 20.50 41.67 -36.17
CA GLN A 229 19.69 40.50 -35.89
C GLN A 229 20.56 39.33 -35.42
N ILE A 230 21.66 39.05 -36.10
CA ILE A 230 22.60 37.96 -35.71
C ILE A 230 23.17 38.22 -34.33
N ASN A 231 23.61 39.45 -34.02
CA ASN A 231 24.12 39.79 -32.70
C ASN A 231 23.06 39.61 -31.57
N SER A 232 21.80 39.97 -31.87
CA SER A 232 20.70 39.73 -30.89
C SER A 232 20.46 38.25 -30.66
N ILE A 233 20.54 37.41 -31.66
CA ILE A 233 20.41 35.95 -31.55
C ILE A 233 21.53 35.35 -30.70
N LEU A 234 22.80 35.80 -30.97
CA LEU A 234 23.97 35.34 -30.19
C LEU A 234 23.95 35.75 -28.74
N GLN A 235 23.27 36.84 -28.39
CA GLN A 235 23.11 37.25 -27.00
C GLN A 235 22.03 36.42 -26.24
N LEU A 236 21.14 35.76 -26.96
CA LEU A 236 20.06 34.92 -26.39
C LEU A 236 20.44 33.43 -26.30
N ALA A 237 21.51 33.01 -26.96
CA ALA A 237 22.05 31.65 -26.95
C ALA A 237 23.10 31.44 -25.87
#